data_7fd60d4231e6bcfce86e8c87ee032d72
#
_entry.id   7fd60d4231e6bcfce86e8c87ee032d72
#
_cell.length_a   1.000
_cell.length_b   1.000
_cell.length_c   1.000
_cell.angle_alpha   90.00
_cell.angle_beta   90.00
_cell.angle_gamma   90.00
#
_symmetry.space_group_name_H-M   'P 1'
#
loop_
_entity.id
_entity.type
_entity.pdbx_description
1 polymer ?
#
loop_
_entity_poly.entity_id
_entity_poly.type
_entity_poly.pdbx_seq_one_letter_code
_entity_poly.pdbx_strand_id
1 'polypeptide(L)'
;MIIPERMSVYINSLDVGNGAFLDELEQEALRDDVPIIRQDMQSFLKVLLAMHQPKQILEVGTAVGFSALLMAANTEMCHITTIEKYEKRIPVAKENFQKSGMGHRITLLEGDALAIMQELTGTYDMIFMDAAKGQYIHFLPDALRLLRTGGILISDNVLQDGDIIESHYAVERRNRTIYRRMRE
;
A
#
# COMPACT_ATOMS: atom_id res chain seq x y z
N MET A 1 4.93 2.36 -20.69
CA MET A 1 5.87 2.34 -19.53
C MET A 1 6.56 3.69 -19.43
N ILE A 2 6.52 4.34 -18.28
CA ILE A 2 7.08 5.70 -18.08
C ILE A 2 8.59 5.65 -17.90
N ILE A 3 9.10 4.59 -17.28
CA ILE A 3 10.53 4.36 -17.04
C ILE A 3 10.99 3.22 -17.98
N PRO A 4 12.13 3.36 -18.68
CA PRO A 4 12.67 2.29 -19.49
C PRO A 4 12.89 1.01 -18.67
N GLU A 5 12.45 -0.14 -19.17
CA GLU A 5 12.53 -1.44 -18.50
C GLU A 5 13.94 -1.76 -17.97
N ARG A 6 14.98 -1.45 -18.75
CA ARG A 6 16.39 -1.64 -18.33
C ARG A 6 16.75 -0.91 -17.03
N MET A 7 16.10 0.24 -16.73
CA MET A 7 16.33 0.98 -15.48
C MET A 7 15.69 0.26 -14.31
N SER A 8 14.46 -0.22 -14.47
CA SER A 8 13.78 -1.02 -13.45
C SER A 8 14.53 -2.32 -13.17
N VAL A 9 14.99 -3.02 -14.21
CA VAL A 9 15.82 -4.24 -14.06
C VAL A 9 17.11 -3.95 -13.30
N TYR A 10 17.80 -2.84 -13.64
CA TYR A 10 19.02 -2.45 -12.93
C TYR A 10 18.76 -2.13 -11.46
N ILE A 11 17.75 -1.30 -11.18
CA ILE A 11 17.39 -0.92 -9.79
C ILE A 11 17.02 -2.17 -8.98
N ASN A 12 16.17 -3.03 -9.52
CA ASN A 12 15.76 -4.26 -8.86
C ASN A 12 16.93 -5.24 -8.64
N SER A 13 17.95 -5.23 -9.51
CA SER A 13 19.15 -6.06 -9.32
C SER A 13 20.02 -5.64 -8.13
N LEU A 14 19.81 -4.45 -7.59
CA LEU A 14 20.49 -3.96 -6.39
C LEU A 14 19.73 -4.31 -5.09
N ASP A 15 18.52 -4.84 -5.20
CA ASP A 15 17.74 -5.24 -4.03
C ASP A 15 18.36 -6.48 -3.36
N VAL A 16 18.43 -6.44 -2.05
CA VAL A 16 18.97 -7.53 -1.21
C VAL A 16 17.86 -8.39 -0.60
N GLY A 17 16.62 -8.18 -1.02
CA GLY A 17 15.44 -8.85 -0.47
C GLY A 17 14.95 -8.23 0.84
N ASN A 18 13.92 -8.87 1.39
CA ASN A 18 13.23 -8.42 2.61
C ASN A 18 13.35 -9.44 3.76
N GLY A 19 14.14 -10.49 3.54
CA GLY A 19 14.30 -11.63 4.44
C GLY A 19 13.36 -12.80 4.09
N ALA A 20 13.78 -13.99 4.50
CA ALA A 20 13.21 -15.26 4.01
C ALA A 20 11.68 -15.32 4.01
N PHE A 21 11.04 -14.88 5.09
CA PHE A 21 9.57 -14.93 5.20
C PHE A 21 8.87 -13.98 4.20
N LEU A 22 9.32 -12.74 4.10
CA LEU A 22 8.72 -11.77 3.18
C LEU A 22 9.01 -12.11 1.72
N ASP A 23 10.20 -12.61 1.42
CA ASP A 23 10.60 -13.02 0.08
C ASP A 23 9.75 -14.24 -0.37
N GLU A 24 9.46 -15.20 0.53
CA GLU A 24 8.55 -16.32 0.26
C GLU A 24 7.10 -15.82 0.04
N LEU A 25 6.61 -14.95 0.91
CA LEU A 25 5.26 -14.36 0.78
C LEU A 25 5.10 -13.57 -0.52
N GLU A 26 6.14 -12.83 -0.96
CA GLU A 26 6.15 -12.15 -2.24
C GLU A 26 6.01 -13.15 -3.40
N GLN A 27 6.80 -14.23 -3.38
CA GLN A 27 6.73 -15.26 -4.41
C GLN A 27 5.37 -15.99 -4.45
N GLU A 28 4.77 -16.23 -3.30
CA GLU A 28 3.42 -16.79 -3.21
C GLU A 28 2.39 -15.84 -3.81
N ALA A 29 2.42 -14.57 -3.42
CA ALA A 29 1.50 -13.56 -3.93
C ALA A 29 1.60 -13.41 -5.47
N LEU A 30 2.83 -13.42 -6.01
CA LEU A 30 3.06 -13.34 -7.45
C LEU A 30 2.54 -14.58 -8.20
N ARG A 31 2.71 -15.80 -7.63
CA ARG A 31 2.17 -17.03 -8.22
C ARG A 31 0.64 -17.06 -8.27
N ASP A 32 0.01 -16.46 -7.25
CA ASP A 32 -1.44 -16.45 -7.09
C ASP A 32 -2.10 -15.21 -7.73
N ASP A 33 -1.35 -14.45 -8.53
CA ASP A 33 -1.78 -13.18 -9.16
C ASP A 33 -2.38 -12.18 -8.15
N VAL A 34 -1.88 -12.18 -6.92
CA VAL A 34 -2.26 -11.18 -5.92
C VAL A 34 -1.44 -9.92 -6.15
N PRO A 35 -2.09 -8.76 -6.39
CA PRO A 35 -1.35 -7.52 -6.53
C PRO A 35 -0.71 -7.14 -5.19
N ILE A 36 0.61 -6.98 -5.21
CA ILE A 36 1.42 -6.45 -4.12
C ILE A 36 2.28 -5.31 -4.64
N ILE A 37 2.82 -4.49 -3.76
CA ILE A 37 3.71 -3.39 -4.13
C ILE A 37 4.96 -3.90 -4.85
N ARG A 38 5.37 -3.18 -5.91
CA ARG A 38 6.55 -3.52 -6.72
C ARG A 38 7.84 -3.33 -5.93
N GLN A 39 8.92 -4.00 -6.33
CA GLN A 39 10.24 -3.95 -5.65
C GLN A 39 10.78 -2.52 -5.51
N ASP A 40 10.64 -1.68 -6.53
CA ASP A 40 11.04 -0.27 -6.47
C ASP A 40 10.25 0.51 -5.41
N MET A 41 8.94 0.25 -5.28
CA MET A 41 8.11 0.83 -4.24
C MET A 41 8.46 0.26 -2.86
N GLN A 42 8.77 -1.03 -2.75
CA GLN A 42 9.25 -1.64 -1.50
C GLN A 42 10.52 -0.93 -1.00
N SER A 43 11.50 -0.73 -1.88
CA SER A 43 12.75 -0.05 -1.57
C SER A 43 12.52 1.41 -1.17
N PHE A 44 11.64 2.12 -1.88
CA PHE A 44 11.27 3.50 -1.55
C PHE A 44 10.57 3.59 -0.19
N LEU A 45 9.65 2.68 0.09
CA LEU A 45 8.95 2.62 1.38
C LEU A 45 9.93 2.36 2.54
N LYS A 46 10.88 1.43 2.37
CA LYS A 46 11.95 1.19 3.36
C LYS A 46 12.75 2.47 3.68
N VAL A 47 13.10 3.26 2.67
CA VAL A 47 13.79 4.55 2.86
C VAL A 47 12.92 5.54 3.64
N LEU A 48 11.65 5.70 3.28
CA LEU A 48 10.74 6.59 3.99
C LEU A 48 10.55 6.19 5.46
N LEU A 49 10.41 4.89 5.73
CA LEU A 49 10.30 4.35 7.10
C LEU A 49 11.56 4.65 7.92
N ALA A 50 12.75 4.44 7.34
CA ALA A 50 14.01 4.73 8.00
C ALA A 50 14.21 6.23 8.31
N MET A 51 13.77 7.12 7.41
CA MET A 51 13.89 8.57 7.57
C MET A 51 12.85 9.14 8.54
N HIS A 52 11.59 8.68 8.43
CA HIS A 52 10.47 9.27 9.17
C HIS A 52 10.20 8.59 10.51
N GLN A 53 10.56 7.32 10.65
CA GLN A 53 10.38 6.50 11.85
C GLN A 53 8.95 6.61 12.45
N PRO A 54 7.90 6.34 11.65
CA PRO A 54 6.52 6.48 12.09
C PRO A 54 6.21 5.53 13.25
N LYS A 55 5.38 5.97 14.20
CA LYS A 55 4.87 5.13 15.30
C LYS A 55 3.47 4.60 15.03
N GLN A 56 2.69 5.31 14.24
CA GLN A 56 1.33 4.95 13.85
C GLN A 56 1.20 5.03 12.34
N ILE A 57 0.91 3.92 11.70
CA ILE A 57 0.66 3.86 10.25
C ILE A 57 -0.79 3.42 10.01
N LEU A 58 -1.47 4.11 9.10
CA LEU A 58 -2.72 3.63 8.51
C LEU A 58 -2.45 3.15 7.10
N GLU A 59 -2.85 1.92 6.81
CA GLU A 59 -2.82 1.36 5.47
C GLU A 59 -4.23 1.15 4.95
N VAL A 60 -4.48 1.56 3.71
CA VAL A 60 -5.76 1.37 3.03
C VAL A 60 -5.55 0.38 1.88
N GLY A 61 -5.97 -0.87 2.10
CA GLY A 61 -5.73 -2.00 1.21
C GLY A 61 -4.66 -2.95 1.77
N THR A 62 -5.11 -4.02 2.46
CA THR A 62 -4.22 -5.01 3.09
C THR A 62 -3.78 -6.11 2.12
N ALA A 63 -4.66 -6.51 1.20
CA ALA A 63 -4.51 -7.70 0.37
C ALA A 63 -4.12 -8.94 1.21
N VAL A 64 -2.95 -9.52 0.98
CA VAL A 64 -2.42 -10.65 1.76
C VAL A 64 -1.54 -10.21 2.94
N GLY A 65 -1.43 -8.91 3.21
CA GLY A 65 -0.70 -8.35 4.33
C GLY A 65 0.79 -8.09 4.07
N PHE A 66 1.25 -8.18 2.81
CA PHE A 66 2.66 -8.05 2.46
C PHE A 66 3.22 -6.67 2.84
N SER A 67 2.58 -5.59 2.42
CA SER A 67 3.02 -4.21 2.70
C SER A 67 2.98 -3.87 4.18
N ALA A 68 1.93 -4.30 4.90
CA ALA A 68 1.86 -4.14 6.35
C ALA A 68 3.02 -4.85 7.05
N LEU A 69 3.34 -6.07 6.64
CA LEU A 69 4.46 -6.85 7.18
C LEU A 69 5.81 -6.24 6.82
N LEU A 70 5.98 -5.75 5.59
CA LEU A 70 7.17 -5.02 5.18
C LEU A 70 7.40 -3.77 6.04
N MET A 71 6.34 -2.99 6.29
CA MET A 71 6.41 -1.82 7.16
C MET A 71 6.73 -2.21 8.61
N ALA A 72 6.12 -3.28 9.13
CA ALA A 72 6.42 -3.79 10.46
C ALA A 72 7.86 -4.28 10.60
N ALA A 73 8.41 -4.97 9.59
CA ALA A 73 9.78 -5.48 9.62
C ALA A 73 10.84 -4.36 9.57
N ASN A 74 10.51 -3.21 8.98
CA ASN A 74 11.42 -2.08 8.81
C ASN A 74 11.20 -0.96 9.83
N THR A 75 10.47 -1.23 10.93
CA THR A 75 10.23 -0.30 12.03
C THR A 75 10.28 -1.07 13.36
N GLU A 76 10.83 -0.46 14.42
CA GLU A 76 10.94 -1.15 15.72
C GLU A 76 9.65 -1.04 16.56
N MET A 77 9.08 0.16 16.66
CA MET A 77 8.00 0.49 17.59
C MET A 77 6.71 0.97 16.89
N CYS A 78 6.56 0.63 15.61
CA CYS A 78 5.40 1.06 14.86
C CYS A 78 4.21 0.14 15.09
N HIS A 79 3.02 0.72 15.25
CA HIS A 79 1.74 0.03 15.15
C HIS A 79 1.07 0.35 13.82
N ILE A 80 0.60 -0.68 13.13
CA ILE A 80 -0.02 -0.55 11.81
C ILE A 80 -1.49 -0.91 11.91
N THR A 81 -2.35 0.01 11.53
CA THR A 81 -3.77 -0.24 11.30
C THR A 81 -3.96 -0.43 9.80
N THR A 82 -4.47 -1.56 9.36
CA THR A 82 -4.69 -1.86 7.95
C THR A 82 -6.13 -2.25 7.69
N ILE A 83 -6.68 -1.88 6.53
CA ILE A 83 -8.09 -2.05 6.18
C ILE A 83 -8.23 -2.96 4.95
N GLU A 84 -9.05 -4.01 5.06
CA GLU A 84 -9.39 -4.90 3.94
C GLU A 84 -10.88 -5.23 3.92
N LYS A 85 -11.49 -5.16 2.74
CA LYS A 85 -12.90 -5.52 2.55
C LYS A 85 -13.10 -6.84 1.82
N TYR A 86 -12.10 -7.36 1.15
CA TYR A 86 -12.24 -8.56 0.35
C TYR A 86 -12.14 -9.81 1.23
N GLU A 87 -13.30 -10.38 1.53
CA GLU A 87 -13.47 -11.49 2.47
C GLU A 87 -12.51 -12.67 2.23
N LYS A 88 -12.12 -12.94 0.96
CA LYS A 88 -11.21 -14.04 0.65
C LYS A 88 -9.76 -13.77 1.04
N ARG A 89 -9.34 -12.49 1.11
CA ARG A 89 -7.97 -12.09 1.48
C ARG A 89 -7.78 -11.94 2.98
N ILE A 90 -8.83 -11.56 3.68
CA ILE A 90 -8.80 -11.35 5.14
C ILE A 90 -8.22 -12.55 5.91
N PRO A 91 -8.68 -13.81 5.70
CA PRO A 91 -8.10 -14.97 6.39
C PRO A 91 -6.62 -15.16 6.07
N VAL A 92 -6.23 -14.94 4.81
CA VAL A 92 -4.83 -15.09 4.36
C VAL A 92 -3.94 -14.06 5.03
N ALA A 93 -4.37 -12.78 5.08
CA ALA A 93 -3.62 -11.72 5.76
C ALA A 93 -3.45 -12.03 7.25
N LYS A 94 -4.52 -12.48 7.94
CA LYS A 94 -4.46 -12.89 9.35
C LYS A 94 -3.45 -14.02 9.59
N GLU A 95 -3.47 -15.04 8.74
CA GLU A 95 -2.53 -16.15 8.81
C GLU A 95 -1.08 -15.68 8.62
N ASN A 96 -0.82 -14.80 7.65
CA ASN A 96 0.49 -14.24 7.39
C ASN A 96 0.97 -13.37 8.57
N PHE A 97 0.10 -12.58 9.17
CA PHE A 97 0.43 -11.81 10.38
C PHE A 97 0.81 -12.72 11.55
N GLN A 98 0.11 -13.83 11.72
CA GLN A 98 0.43 -14.82 12.76
C GLN A 98 1.77 -15.51 12.48
N LYS A 99 1.99 -16.00 11.26
CA LYS A 99 3.22 -16.71 10.85
C LYS A 99 4.47 -15.83 10.98
N SER A 100 4.34 -14.55 10.69
CA SER A 100 5.45 -13.58 10.77
C SER A 100 5.95 -13.31 12.20
N GLY A 101 5.15 -13.61 13.23
CA GLY A 101 5.41 -13.21 14.61
C GLY A 101 5.19 -11.70 14.88
N MET A 102 4.89 -10.90 13.85
CA MET A 102 4.69 -9.45 13.97
C MET A 102 3.22 -9.03 14.13
N GLY A 103 2.29 -9.98 14.13
CA GLY A 103 0.85 -9.72 14.20
C GLY A 103 0.41 -8.89 15.41
N HIS A 104 1.18 -8.92 16.52
CA HIS A 104 0.89 -8.11 17.70
C HIS A 104 1.04 -6.59 17.48
N ARG A 105 1.67 -6.17 16.38
CA ARG A 105 1.82 -4.76 15.97
C ARG A 105 0.88 -4.36 14.84
N ILE A 106 0.02 -5.26 14.38
CA ILE A 106 -0.85 -5.03 13.23
C ILE A 106 -2.30 -5.23 13.65
N THR A 107 -3.13 -4.21 13.45
CA THR A 107 -4.58 -4.30 13.61
C THR A 107 -5.23 -4.31 12.24
N LEU A 108 -5.89 -5.43 11.89
CA LEU A 108 -6.68 -5.54 10.66
C LEU A 108 -8.13 -5.14 10.94
N LEU A 109 -8.61 -4.14 10.23
CA LEU A 109 -10.01 -3.70 10.23
C LEU A 109 -10.69 -4.26 8.97
N GLU A 110 -11.75 -5.03 9.19
CA GLU A 110 -12.46 -5.74 8.12
C GLU A 110 -13.66 -4.92 7.66
N GLY A 111 -13.68 -4.49 6.40
CA GLY A 111 -14.81 -3.78 5.83
C GLY A 111 -14.45 -2.72 4.81
N ASP A 112 -15.44 -1.91 4.46
CA ASP A 112 -15.25 -0.84 3.48
C ASP A 112 -14.40 0.29 4.05
N ALA A 113 -13.32 0.63 3.34
CA ALA A 113 -12.34 1.60 3.81
C ALA A 113 -12.94 3.00 4.03
N LEU A 114 -13.88 3.44 3.18
CA LEU A 114 -14.49 4.75 3.35
C LEU A 114 -15.29 4.82 4.66
N ALA A 115 -16.12 3.82 4.93
CA ALA A 115 -16.90 3.76 6.17
C ALA A 115 -16.00 3.68 7.41
N ILE A 116 -14.98 2.81 7.37
CA ILE A 116 -14.06 2.65 8.48
C ILE A 116 -13.27 3.93 8.74
N MET A 117 -12.71 4.57 7.69
CA MET A 117 -11.94 5.79 7.86
C MET A 117 -12.76 6.94 8.45
N GLN A 118 -14.04 7.05 8.12
CA GLN A 118 -14.94 8.04 8.71
C GLN A 118 -15.12 7.88 10.22
N GLU A 119 -15.11 6.64 10.71
CA GLU A 119 -15.26 6.32 12.13
C GLU A 119 -13.95 6.36 12.92
N LEU A 120 -12.80 6.20 12.23
CA LEU A 120 -11.49 6.25 12.88
C LEU A 120 -11.24 7.59 13.54
N THR A 121 -10.70 7.52 14.75
CA THR A 121 -10.27 8.66 15.56
C THR A 121 -8.77 8.59 15.82
N GLY A 122 -8.18 9.70 16.27
CA GLY A 122 -6.74 9.77 16.49
C GLY A 122 -5.99 10.26 15.26
N THR A 123 -4.66 10.11 15.27
CA THR A 123 -3.79 10.59 14.20
C THR A 123 -2.72 9.57 13.87
N TYR A 124 -2.31 9.57 12.60
CA TYR A 124 -1.27 8.70 12.06
C TYR A 124 -0.06 9.52 11.59
N ASP A 125 1.13 8.96 11.78
CA ASP A 125 2.38 9.56 11.32
C ASP A 125 2.57 9.36 9.81
N MET A 126 2.04 8.24 9.30
CA MET A 126 2.08 7.88 7.90
C MET A 126 0.76 7.25 7.49
N ILE A 127 0.28 7.59 6.30
CA ILE A 127 -0.87 6.93 5.69
C ILE A 127 -0.42 6.39 4.33
N PHE A 128 -0.62 5.09 4.12
CA PHE A 128 -0.32 4.40 2.87
C PHE A 128 -1.61 3.96 2.19
N MET A 129 -1.90 4.52 1.00
CA MET A 129 -3.07 4.17 0.22
C MET A 129 -2.68 3.30 -0.97
N ASP A 130 -3.03 2.01 -0.91
CA ASP A 130 -2.89 1.04 -1.99
C ASP A 130 -4.18 0.23 -2.17
N ALA A 131 -5.26 0.92 -2.47
CA ALA A 131 -6.57 0.35 -2.69
C ALA A 131 -7.08 0.62 -4.12
N ALA A 132 -8.38 0.45 -4.34
CA ALA A 132 -8.99 0.76 -5.64
C ALA A 132 -8.79 2.23 -6.01
N LYS A 133 -7.99 2.49 -7.02
CA LYS A 133 -7.50 3.83 -7.42
C LYS A 133 -8.65 4.85 -7.66
N GLY A 134 -9.76 4.40 -8.21
CA GLY A 134 -10.95 5.24 -8.39
C GLY A 134 -11.64 5.70 -7.10
N GLN A 135 -11.18 5.24 -5.93
CA GLN A 135 -11.71 5.65 -4.62
C GLN A 135 -10.82 6.67 -3.91
N TYR A 136 -9.61 6.94 -4.38
CA TYR A 136 -8.66 7.83 -3.70
C TYR A 136 -9.22 9.20 -3.40
N ILE A 137 -9.96 9.80 -4.35
CA ILE A 137 -10.62 11.10 -4.15
C ILE A 137 -11.61 11.08 -2.98
N HIS A 138 -12.25 9.93 -2.70
CA HIS A 138 -13.19 9.78 -1.59
C HIS A 138 -12.47 9.51 -0.27
N PHE A 139 -11.31 8.85 -0.29
CA PHE A 139 -10.49 8.60 0.91
C PHE A 139 -9.73 9.84 1.36
N LEU A 140 -9.35 10.72 0.44
CA LEU A 140 -8.45 11.84 0.70
C LEU A 140 -8.90 12.77 1.84
N PRO A 141 -10.18 13.18 1.96
CA PRO A 141 -10.61 14.02 3.07
C PRO A 141 -10.34 13.39 4.44
N ASP A 142 -10.67 12.10 4.60
CA ASP A 142 -10.44 11.39 5.84
C ASP A 142 -8.96 11.08 6.08
N ALA A 143 -8.20 10.76 5.02
CA ALA A 143 -6.76 10.59 5.12
C ALA A 143 -6.10 11.88 5.64
N LEU A 144 -6.47 13.05 5.11
CA LEU A 144 -5.93 14.33 5.59
C LEU A 144 -6.38 14.67 7.02
N ARG A 145 -7.58 14.30 7.41
CA ARG A 145 -8.08 14.46 8.79
C ARG A 145 -7.33 13.59 9.79
N LEU A 146 -7.00 12.37 9.38
CA LEU A 146 -6.31 11.37 10.21
C LEU A 146 -4.78 11.56 10.20
N LEU A 147 -4.23 12.28 9.23
CA LEU A 147 -2.79 12.53 9.15
C LEU A 147 -2.39 13.66 10.10
N ARG A 148 -1.40 13.40 10.96
CA ARG A 148 -0.87 14.47 11.82
C ARG A 148 -0.11 15.53 11.02
N THR A 149 0.02 16.73 11.57
CA THR A 149 0.92 17.76 11.01
C THR A 149 2.36 17.23 10.93
N GLY A 150 2.98 17.34 9.77
CA GLY A 150 4.31 16.78 9.48
C GLY A 150 4.30 15.26 9.18
N GLY A 151 3.13 14.63 9.09
CA GLY A 151 3.00 13.25 8.63
C GLY A 151 3.14 13.09 7.13
N ILE A 152 3.26 11.86 6.66
CA ILE A 152 3.46 11.52 5.24
C ILE A 152 2.23 10.77 4.71
N LEU A 153 1.65 11.25 3.62
CA LEU A 153 0.66 10.53 2.82
C LEU A 153 1.33 9.95 1.58
N ILE A 154 1.20 8.65 1.40
CA ILE A 154 1.72 7.92 0.24
C ILE A 154 0.54 7.30 -0.50
N SER A 155 0.48 7.52 -1.81
CA SER A 155 -0.55 6.91 -2.67
C SER A 155 0.16 6.13 -3.77
N ASP A 156 -0.08 4.82 -3.83
CA ASP A 156 0.55 3.97 -4.84
C ASP A 156 -0.20 4.00 -6.18
N ASN A 157 0.52 3.77 -7.27
CA ASN A 157 0.02 3.68 -8.65
C ASN A 157 -0.80 4.90 -9.13
N VAL A 158 -0.52 6.10 -8.62
CA VAL A 158 -1.26 7.32 -8.99
C VAL A 158 -1.17 7.65 -10.49
N LEU A 159 -0.11 7.22 -11.16
CA LEU A 159 0.05 7.42 -12.61
C LEU A 159 -0.68 6.36 -13.46
N GLN A 160 -1.26 5.33 -12.85
CA GLN A 160 -2.06 4.30 -13.53
C GLN A 160 -1.30 3.75 -14.76
N ASP A 161 -0.04 3.30 -14.59
CA ASP A 161 0.86 2.85 -15.65
C ASP A 161 1.06 3.85 -16.81
N GLY A 162 0.78 5.12 -16.56
CA GLY A 162 0.88 6.21 -17.54
C GLY A 162 -0.46 6.67 -18.10
N ASP A 163 -1.55 5.97 -17.85
CA ASP A 163 -2.86 6.32 -18.38
C ASP A 163 -3.24 7.78 -18.11
N ILE A 164 -2.90 8.32 -16.93
CA ILE A 164 -3.31 9.69 -16.58
C ILE A 164 -2.52 10.80 -17.29
N ILE A 165 -1.37 10.47 -17.87
CA ILE A 165 -0.57 11.42 -18.66
C ILE A 165 -0.90 11.34 -20.16
N GLU A 166 -1.59 10.30 -20.58
CA GLU A 166 -2.01 10.10 -21.97
C GLU A 166 -3.24 10.95 -22.31
N SER A 167 -3.54 11.02 -23.60
CA SER A 167 -4.80 11.61 -24.06
C SER A 167 -5.98 10.76 -23.57
N HIS A 168 -7.04 11.41 -23.12
CA HIS A 168 -8.29 10.74 -22.73
C HIS A 168 -8.80 9.72 -23.80
N TYR A 169 -8.51 9.95 -25.06
CA TYR A 169 -8.88 9.05 -26.15
C TYR A 169 -8.01 7.80 -26.25
N ALA A 170 -6.77 7.85 -25.73
CA ALA A 170 -5.87 6.72 -25.70
C ALA A 170 -6.13 5.77 -24.54
N VAL A 171 -6.81 6.26 -23.48
CA VAL A 171 -7.12 5.45 -22.28
C VAL A 171 -8.21 4.42 -22.59
N GLU A 172 -7.98 3.18 -22.21
CA GLU A 172 -8.98 2.11 -22.34
C GLU A 172 -10.31 2.48 -21.69
N ARG A 173 -11.42 2.10 -22.32
CA ARG A 173 -12.79 2.46 -21.85
C ARG A 173 -13.02 2.08 -20.38
N ARG A 174 -12.51 0.93 -19.94
CA ARG A 174 -12.63 0.46 -18.55
C ARG A 174 -11.91 1.37 -17.54
N ASN A 175 -10.83 2.06 -17.95
CA ASN A 175 -10.02 2.91 -17.10
C ASN A 175 -10.45 4.38 -17.10
N ARG A 176 -11.37 4.80 -17.97
CA ARG A 176 -11.74 6.22 -18.12
C ARG A 176 -12.31 6.85 -16.84
N THR A 177 -13.06 6.10 -16.04
CA THR A 177 -13.58 6.60 -14.76
C THR A 177 -12.45 6.81 -13.76
N ILE A 178 -11.50 5.86 -13.69
CA ILE A 178 -10.32 5.97 -12.83
C ILE A 178 -9.47 7.16 -13.29
N TYR A 179 -9.18 7.25 -14.59
CA TYR A 179 -8.46 8.37 -15.21
C TYR A 179 -9.03 9.73 -14.80
N ARG A 180 -10.35 9.91 -14.91
CA ARG A 180 -11.00 11.16 -14.53
C ARG A 180 -10.81 11.47 -13.04
N ARG A 181 -11.09 10.50 -12.16
CA ARG A 181 -11.01 10.67 -10.70
C ARG A 181 -9.59 10.89 -10.18
N MET A 182 -8.59 10.36 -10.87
CA MET A 182 -7.18 10.57 -10.49
C MET A 182 -6.64 11.94 -10.93
N ARG A 183 -7.32 12.62 -11.82
CA ARG A 183 -6.94 13.98 -12.27
C ARG A 183 -7.67 15.09 -11.52
N GLU A 184 -8.75 14.80 -10.85
CA GLU A 184 -9.45 15.68 -9.92
C GLU A 184 -8.68 15.87 -8.62
#